data_2a761a56a5e865ccd7e954b521be9f4e
#
_entry.id   2a761a56a5e865ccd7e954b521be9f4e
#
_cell.length_a   1.000
_cell.length_b   1.000
_cell.length_c   1.000
_cell.angle_alpha   90.00
_cell.angle_beta   90.00
_cell.angle_gamma   90.00
#
_symmetry.space_group_name_H-M   'P 1'
#
loop_
_entity.id
_entity.type
_entity.pdbx_description
1 polymer ?
#
loop_
_entity_poly.entity_id
_entity_poly.type
_entity_poly.pdbx_seq_one_letter_code
_entity_poly.pdbx_strand_id
1 'polypeptide(L)'
;DDQMIDMIFASCDIVEKDFVGMVVGNSAPNFSAGANIFKVLIAIQKGDWDLLENLITAFQSANMRMKYLAKPVVSAPAGLALGGGCEMAMHCARCQPCGETYMGLVEVGVGVIPAGGGCKEIMVRLTEGLPDGVVEQGMNLQQLYSKAFENIAMAKVATSAVEAMELGYIRKTEQVSLNRDQQLWDAKQVVLGLSKFYKKPRPALIPVMGENFRGMAEAVAYNLQQGKFATEYDIHVARKVAHVLSGGDCPEGTLVTEQEILELEKEAFLSLCGEQKSQDRIMHMLNTGKPLRN
;
A
#
# COMPACT_ATOMS: atom_id res chain seq x y z
N ASP A 1 -12.86 3.97 -7.80
CA ASP A 1 -13.59 5.04 -8.50
C ASP A 1 -14.23 5.98 -7.48
N ASP A 2 -14.71 7.14 -7.93
CA ASP A 2 -15.18 8.22 -7.04
C ASP A 2 -16.32 7.75 -6.14
N GLN A 3 -17.27 6.98 -6.68
CA GLN A 3 -18.42 6.45 -5.94
C GLN A 3 -17.98 5.53 -4.79
N MET A 4 -16.89 4.76 -4.96
CA MET A 4 -16.35 3.93 -3.90
C MET A 4 -15.71 4.79 -2.79
N ILE A 5 -15.03 5.86 -3.15
CA ILE A 5 -14.44 6.81 -2.20
C ILE A 5 -15.57 7.50 -1.41
N ASP A 6 -16.60 8.00 -2.09
CA ASP A 6 -17.76 8.61 -1.46
C ASP A 6 -18.47 7.63 -0.51
N MET A 7 -18.61 6.37 -0.93
CA MET A 7 -19.20 5.32 -0.09
C MET A 7 -18.35 5.07 1.17
N ILE A 8 -17.02 5.09 1.08
CA ILE A 8 -16.14 4.92 2.24
C ILE A 8 -16.37 6.05 3.25
N PHE A 9 -16.37 7.31 2.81
CA PHE A 9 -16.61 8.46 3.68
C PHE A 9 -17.99 8.38 4.35
N ALA A 10 -19.04 8.16 3.55
CA ALA A 10 -20.41 8.03 4.07
C ALA A 10 -20.54 6.86 5.06
N SER A 11 -19.91 5.71 4.77
CA SER A 11 -19.89 4.56 5.66
C SER A 11 -19.16 4.87 6.97
N CYS A 12 -18.03 5.57 6.93
CA CYS A 12 -17.31 5.99 8.13
C CYS A 12 -18.16 6.89 9.03
N ASP A 13 -18.86 7.86 8.43
CA ASP A 13 -19.71 8.79 9.18
C ASP A 13 -20.90 8.08 9.84
N ILE A 14 -21.54 7.14 9.13
CA ILE A 14 -22.62 6.31 9.66
C ILE A 14 -22.10 5.39 10.80
N VAL A 15 -20.94 4.78 10.60
CA VAL A 15 -20.35 3.86 11.58
C VAL A 15 -19.95 4.58 12.87
N GLU A 16 -19.39 5.77 12.79
CA GLU A 16 -19.04 6.54 13.99
C GLU A 16 -20.27 6.86 14.85
N LYS A 17 -21.41 7.11 14.20
CA LYS A 17 -22.64 7.50 14.84
C LYS A 17 -23.46 6.31 15.37
N ASP A 18 -23.65 5.30 14.54
CA ASP A 18 -24.72 4.31 14.75
C ASP A 18 -24.21 2.87 14.97
N PHE A 19 -22.89 2.59 14.75
CA PHE A 19 -22.35 1.24 14.80
C PHE A 19 -21.12 1.12 15.72
N VAL A 20 -20.77 -0.11 16.04
CA VAL A 20 -19.59 -0.41 16.88
C VAL A 20 -18.31 -0.60 16.08
N GLY A 21 -18.41 -0.70 14.76
CA GLY A 21 -17.31 -0.89 13.83
C GLY A 21 -17.80 -1.33 12.46
N MET A 22 -16.88 -1.62 11.53
CA MET A 22 -17.17 -1.89 10.12
C MET A 22 -16.34 -3.06 9.60
N VAL A 23 -16.91 -3.86 8.71
CA VAL A 23 -16.19 -4.82 7.87
C VAL A 23 -16.14 -4.29 6.44
N VAL A 24 -14.94 -4.25 5.87
CA VAL A 24 -14.72 -3.97 4.44
C VAL A 24 -14.46 -5.29 3.73
N GLY A 25 -15.41 -5.74 2.95
CA GLY A 25 -15.35 -7.02 2.26
C GLY A 25 -16.46 -7.17 1.25
N ASN A 26 -16.45 -8.27 0.49
CA ASN A 26 -17.47 -8.60 -0.47
C ASN A 26 -17.62 -10.13 -0.64
N SER A 27 -18.67 -10.56 -1.32
CA SER A 27 -18.90 -11.97 -1.66
C SER A 27 -18.42 -12.33 -3.09
N ALA A 28 -17.78 -11.40 -3.80
CA ALA A 28 -17.22 -11.65 -5.13
C ALA A 28 -15.96 -12.55 -5.03
N PRO A 29 -15.55 -13.20 -6.14
CA PRO A 29 -14.32 -14.03 -6.14
C PRO A 29 -13.08 -13.29 -5.68
N ASN A 30 -12.96 -11.99 -5.98
CA ASN A 30 -11.82 -11.16 -5.65
C ASN A 30 -12.23 -9.98 -4.76
N PHE A 31 -11.38 -9.64 -3.80
CA PHE A 31 -11.56 -8.45 -2.97
C PHE A 31 -11.42 -7.18 -3.80
N SER A 32 -10.31 -7.04 -4.52
CA SER A 32 -10.06 -5.93 -5.44
C SER A 32 -8.85 -6.22 -6.32
N ALA A 33 -8.95 -5.93 -7.62
CA ALA A 33 -7.82 -6.00 -8.55
C ALA A 33 -7.03 -4.67 -8.65
N GLY A 34 -7.30 -3.71 -7.77
CA GLY A 34 -6.64 -2.41 -7.72
C GLY A 34 -7.45 -1.26 -8.28
N ALA A 35 -6.77 -0.14 -8.51
CA ALA A 35 -7.37 1.09 -9.03
C ALA A 35 -7.75 0.96 -10.53
N ASN A 36 -8.71 1.79 -10.96
CA ASN A 36 -9.08 1.87 -12.36
C ASN A 36 -8.02 2.64 -13.17
N ILE A 37 -7.00 1.92 -13.64
CA ILE A 37 -5.88 2.50 -14.42
C ILE A 37 -6.33 3.10 -15.77
N PHE A 38 -7.53 2.75 -16.27
CA PHE A 38 -8.10 3.38 -17.46
C PHE A 38 -8.46 4.85 -17.20
N LYS A 39 -9.03 5.18 -16.03
CA LYS A 39 -9.27 6.58 -15.63
C LYS A 39 -7.97 7.36 -15.53
N VAL A 40 -6.93 6.76 -14.96
CA VAL A 40 -5.58 7.34 -14.88
C VAL A 40 -5.08 7.68 -16.28
N LEU A 41 -5.14 6.72 -17.22
CA LEU A 41 -4.70 6.92 -18.59
C LEU A 41 -5.47 8.03 -19.30
N ILE A 42 -6.80 8.11 -19.13
CA ILE A 42 -7.60 9.18 -19.74
C ILE A 42 -7.20 10.55 -19.19
N ALA A 43 -6.97 10.67 -17.88
CA ALA A 43 -6.53 11.93 -17.27
C ALA A 43 -5.17 12.36 -17.85
N ILE A 44 -4.21 11.44 -17.97
CA ILE A 44 -2.90 11.69 -18.57
C ILE A 44 -3.05 12.17 -20.03
N GLN A 45 -3.84 11.46 -20.85
CA GLN A 45 -4.02 11.80 -22.28
C GLN A 45 -4.68 13.17 -22.49
N LYS A 46 -5.51 13.61 -21.54
CA LYS A 46 -6.12 14.92 -21.55
C LYS A 46 -5.23 16.03 -20.96
N GLY A 47 -4.10 15.66 -20.35
CA GLY A 47 -3.27 16.59 -19.60
C GLY A 47 -3.94 17.14 -18.34
N ASP A 48 -4.94 16.41 -17.81
CA ASP A 48 -5.72 16.81 -16.63
C ASP A 48 -5.02 16.32 -15.35
N TRP A 49 -3.92 17.00 -15.02
CA TRP A 49 -3.08 16.68 -13.87
C TRP A 49 -3.80 16.94 -12.54
N ASP A 50 -4.64 17.99 -12.50
CA ASP A 50 -5.45 18.32 -11.32
C ASP A 50 -6.43 17.20 -10.98
N LEU A 51 -7.08 16.62 -11.99
CA LEU A 51 -7.95 15.45 -11.79
C LEU A 51 -7.16 14.27 -11.23
N LEU A 52 -5.97 14.00 -11.77
CA LEU A 52 -5.14 12.89 -11.34
C LEU A 52 -4.66 13.07 -9.89
N GLU A 53 -4.19 14.27 -9.53
CA GLU A 53 -3.80 14.61 -8.16
C GLU A 53 -4.98 14.49 -7.19
N ASN A 54 -6.15 14.99 -7.58
CA ASN A 54 -7.36 14.89 -6.76
C ASN A 54 -7.79 13.44 -6.53
N LEU A 55 -7.70 12.57 -7.54
CA LEU A 55 -8.01 11.14 -7.41
C LEU A 55 -7.10 10.44 -6.39
N ILE A 56 -5.79 10.72 -6.43
CA ILE A 56 -4.83 10.14 -5.49
C ILE A 56 -5.10 10.67 -4.09
N THR A 57 -5.23 11.99 -3.94
CA THR A 57 -5.46 12.64 -2.65
C THR A 57 -6.77 12.15 -2.01
N ALA A 58 -7.83 11.99 -2.79
CA ALA A 58 -9.10 11.46 -2.32
C ALA A 58 -8.98 10.01 -1.85
N PHE A 59 -8.22 9.17 -2.57
CA PHE A 59 -7.99 7.78 -2.17
C PHE A 59 -7.13 7.67 -0.92
N GLN A 60 -6.04 8.44 -0.82
CA GLN A 60 -5.23 8.56 0.40
C GLN A 60 -6.09 8.99 1.59
N SER A 61 -6.92 10.02 1.39
CA SER A 61 -7.81 10.55 2.44
C SER A 61 -8.84 9.51 2.90
N ALA A 62 -9.41 8.72 1.99
CA ALA A 62 -10.34 7.64 2.32
C ALA A 62 -9.66 6.53 3.15
N ASN A 63 -8.45 6.12 2.76
CA ASN A 63 -7.66 5.16 3.50
C ASN A 63 -7.29 5.67 4.90
N MET A 64 -6.85 6.92 5.00
CA MET A 64 -6.54 7.55 6.29
C MET A 64 -7.80 7.74 7.16
N ARG A 65 -8.96 8.03 6.55
CA ARG A 65 -10.25 8.12 7.26
C ARG A 65 -10.61 6.79 7.91
N MET A 66 -10.44 5.66 7.21
CA MET A 66 -10.65 4.33 7.76
C MET A 66 -9.66 4.01 8.88
N LYS A 67 -8.37 4.30 8.69
CA LYS A 67 -7.31 4.03 9.66
C LYS A 67 -7.54 4.74 10.97
N TYR A 68 -7.97 6.01 10.91
CA TYR A 68 -8.16 6.87 12.08
C TYR A 68 -9.61 7.00 12.54
N LEU A 69 -10.48 6.07 12.12
CA LEU A 69 -11.85 6.02 12.60
C LEU A 69 -11.86 5.72 14.12
N ALA A 70 -12.79 6.34 14.86
CA ALA A 70 -12.96 6.08 16.29
C ALA A 70 -13.51 4.67 16.60
N LYS A 71 -13.90 3.94 15.56
CA LYS A 71 -14.43 2.58 15.61
C LYS A 71 -13.53 1.64 14.78
N PRO A 72 -13.41 0.35 15.15
CA PRO A 72 -12.57 -0.60 14.42
C PRO A 72 -13.12 -0.86 13.02
N VAL A 73 -12.22 -0.82 12.04
CA VAL A 73 -12.46 -1.26 10.66
C VAL A 73 -11.67 -2.53 10.42
N VAL A 74 -12.30 -3.58 9.93
CA VAL A 74 -11.68 -4.87 9.62
C VAL A 74 -11.84 -5.17 8.15
N SER A 75 -10.75 -5.37 7.41
CA SER A 75 -10.79 -5.84 6.04
C SER A 75 -10.92 -7.36 5.96
N ALA A 76 -11.64 -7.85 4.97
CA ALA A 76 -11.84 -9.28 4.71
C ALA A 76 -11.42 -9.64 3.26
N PRO A 77 -10.11 -9.56 2.92
CA PRO A 77 -9.64 -9.87 1.58
C PRO A 77 -9.67 -11.37 1.30
N ALA A 78 -10.07 -11.71 0.04
CA ALA A 78 -10.00 -13.06 -0.52
C ALA A 78 -9.78 -12.97 -2.03
N GLY A 79 -9.25 -14.02 -2.64
CA GLY A 79 -8.81 -13.96 -4.02
C GLY A 79 -7.82 -12.81 -4.23
N LEU A 80 -7.96 -12.05 -5.30
CA LEU A 80 -7.07 -10.91 -5.56
C LEU A 80 -7.37 -9.75 -4.62
N ALA A 81 -6.32 -9.24 -3.96
CA ALA A 81 -6.29 -8.01 -3.18
C ALA A 81 -5.05 -7.21 -3.58
N LEU A 82 -5.06 -6.66 -4.80
CA LEU A 82 -3.89 -6.10 -5.46
C LEU A 82 -3.92 -4.56 -5.50
N GLY A 83 -2.74 -3.96 -5.50
CA GLY A 83 -2.59 -2.51 -5.66
C GLY A 83 -3.42 -1.73 -4.64
N GLY A 84 -4.26 -0.81 -5.10
CA GLY A 84 -5.16 -0.05 -4.24
C GLY A 84 -6.05 -0.89 -3.32
N GLY A 85 -6.36 -2.15 -3.69
CA GLY A 85 -7.05 -3.09 -2.80
C GLY A 85 -6.17 -3.58 -1.65
N CYS A 86 -4.90 -3.82 -1.92
CA CYS A 86 -3.89 -4.12 -0.90
C CYS A 86 -3.73 -2.92 0.05
N GLU A 87 -3.58 -1.71 -0.50
CA GLU A 87 -3.45 -0.47 0.26
C GLU A 87 -4.63 -0.26 1.21
N MET A 88 -5.86 -0.41 0.71
CA MET A 88 -7.08 -0.30 1.52
C MET A 88 -7.10 -1.32 2.66
N ALA A 89 -6.78 -2.59 2.36
CA ALA A 89 -6.77 -3.65 3.37
C ALA A 89 -5.72 -3.38 4.46
N MET A 90 -4.56 -2.83 4.08
CA MET A 90 -3.48 -2.47 5.00
C MET A 90 -3.85 -1.32 5.94
N HIS A 91 -4.72 -0.39 5.54
CA HIS A 91 -5.16 0.72 6.37
C HIS A 91 -6.21 0.34 7.43
N CYS A 92 -6.78 -0.86 7.35
CA CYS A 92 -7.73 -1.31 8.35
C CYS A 92 -7.05 -1.68 9.67
N ALA A 93 -7.78 -1.55 10.79
CA ALA A 93 -7.30 -1.86 12.13
C ALA A 93 -6.86 -3.33 12.24
N ARG A 94 -7.57 -4.24 11.53
CA ARG A 94 -7.24 -5.65 11.39
C ARG A 94 -7.60 -6.13 9.99
N CYS A 95 -6.98 -7.24 9.61
CA CYS A 95 -7.27 -7.97 8.41
C CYS A 95 -7.72 -9.38 8.79
N GLN A 96 -8.86 -9.84 8.24
CA GLN A 96 -9.34 -11.21 8.35
C GLN A 96 -9.30 -11.85 6.95
N PRO A 97 -8.09 -12.25 6.46
CA PRO A 97 -7.94 -12.79 5.12
C PRO A 97 -8.54 -14.18 5.00
N CYS A 98 -8.98 -14.55 3.82
CA CYS A 98 -9.18 -15.95 3.47
C CYS A 98 -7.82 -16.64 3.23
N GLY A 99 -7.73 -17.96 3.44
CA GLY A 99 -6.51 -18.73 3.16
C GLY A 99 -5.98 -18.49 1.74
N GLU A 100 -6.87 -18.46 0.76
CA GLU A 100 -6.58 -18.12 -0.64
C GLU A 100 -6.72 -16.61 -0.87
N THR A 101 -5.73 -15.86 -0.41
CA THR A 101 -5.62 -14.41 -0.64
C THR A 101 -4.32 -14.12 -1.38
N TYR A 102 -4.45 -13.56 -2.58
CA TYR A 102 -3.35 -13.09 -3.43
C TYR A 102 -3.19 -11.59 -3.22
N MET A 103 -2.24 -11.20 -2.39
CA MET A 103 -2.11 -9.82 -1.91
C MET A 103 -0.76 -9.22 -2.26
N GLY A 104 -0.75 -7.99 -2.78
CA GLY A 104 0.49 -7.31 -3.14
C GLY A 104 0.31 -5.90 -3.68
N LEU A 105 1.38 -5.13 -3.58
CA LEU A 105 1.53 -3.81 -4.19
C LEU A 105 2.15 -4.02 -5.59
N VAL A 106 1.34 -3.89 -6.63
CA VAL A 106 1.70 -4.31 -8.01
C VAL A 106 1.90 -3.15 -8.98
N GLU A 107 1.84 -1.93 -8.50
CA GLU A 107 1.86 -0.69 -9.28
C GLU A 107 3.11 -0.57 -10.14
N VAL A 108 4.26 -1.05 -9.66
CA VAL A 108 5.53 -1.04 -10.41
C VAL A 108 5.43 -1.87 -11.70
N GLY A 109 4.59 -2.91 -11.71
CA GLY A 109 4.31 -3.70 -12.91
C GLY A 109 3.67 -2.91 -14.05
N VAL A 110 3.01 -1.80 -13.75
CA VAL A 110 2.43 -0.86 -14.75
C VAL A 110 3.20 0.46 -14.82
N GLY A 111 4.39 0.53 -14.24
CA GLY A 111 5.31 1.66 -14.40
C GLY A 111 5.04 2.84 -13.46
N VAL A 112 4.24 2.66 -12.41
CA VAL A 112 4.02 3.65 -11.36
C VAL A 112 4.34 3.03 -9.99
N ILE A 113 4.19 3.77 -8.91
CA ILE A 113 4.41 3.27 -7.55
C ILE A 113 3.09 3.24 -6.76
N PRO A 114 2.99 2.49 -5.65
CA PRO A 114 1.87 2.60 -4.73
C PRO A 114 1.73 4.04 -4.24
N ALA A 115 0.55 4.63 -4.41
CA ALA A 115 0.31 6.02 -4.06
C ALA A 115 -0.97 6.25 -3.23
N GLY A 116 -1.64 5.18 -2.83
CA GLY A 116 -2.76 5.24 -1.88
C GLY A 116 -2.33 5.02 -0.44
N GLY A 117 -1.04 5.11 -0.14
CA GLY A 117 -0.45 4.90 1.17
C GLY A 117 0.18 3.52 1.36
N GLY A 118 0.45 2.78 0.27
CA GLY A 118 1.03 1.44 0.34
C GLY A 118 2.47 1.43 0.83
N CYS A 119 3.32 2.30 0.33
CA CYS A 119 4.69 2.47 0.82
C CYS A 119 4.67 2.92 2.28
N LYS A 120 3.84 3.91 2.61
CA LYS A 120 3.66 4.44 3.96
C LYS A 120 3.23 3.34 4.94
N GLU A 121 2.23 2.51 4.60
CA GLU A 121 1.76 1.45 5.50
C GLU A 121 2.81 0.35 5.71
N ILE A 122 3.58 -0.01 4.69
CA ILE A 122 4.72 -0.93 4.86
C ILE A 122 5.72 -0.34 5.86
N MET A 123 6.10 0.94 5.72
CA MET A 123 7.04 1.60 6.64
C MET A 123 6.50 1.63 8.08
N VAL A 124 5.23 1.99 8.26
CA VAL A 124 4.58 1.96 9.59
C VAL A 124 4.64 0.55 10.19
N ARG A 125 4.28 -0.49 9.42
CA ARG A 125 4.28 -1.88 9.89
C ARG A 125 5.65 -2.42 10.24
N LEU A 126 6.69 -1.98 9.51
CA LEU A 126 8.07 -2.36 9.83
C LEU A 126 8.56 -1.78 11.16
N THR A 127 8.01 -0.63 11.55
CA THR A 127 8.49 0.14 12.70
C THR A 127 7.52 0.12 13.89
N GLU A 128 6.25 -0.29 13.73
CA GLU A 128 5.23 -0.27 14.80
C GLU A 128 5.55 -1.14 16.02
N GLY A 129 6.45 -2.12 15.90
CA GLY A 129 6.86 -3.01 16.99
C GLY A 129 8.20 -2.66 17.61
N LEU A 130 8.86 -1.60 17.13
CA LEU A 130 10.14 -1.18 17.68
C LEU A 130 9.95 -0.46 19.03
N PRO A 131 10.76 -0.77 20.05
CA PRO A 131 10.74 0.01 21.29
C PRO A 131 11.11 1.47 21.04
N ASP A 132 10.51 2.37 21.84
CA ASP A 132 10.82 3.80 21.76
C ASP A 132 12.33 4.06 21.99
N GLY A 133 12.93 4.94 21.22
CA GLY A 133 14.31 5.38 21.36
C GLY A 133 15.38 4.44 20.78
N VAL A 134 15.03 3.24 20.27
CA VAL A 134 16.06 2.30 19.74
C VAL A 134 16.69 2.79 18.45
N VAL A 135 15.96 3.55 17.67
CA VAL A 135 16.48 4.13 16.41
C VAL A 135 17.46 5.23 16.70
N GLU A 136 17.15 6.10 17.64
CA GLU A 136 18.03 7.18 18.12
C GLU A 136 19.31 6.61 18.77
N GLN A 137 19.24 5.38 19.29
CA GLN A 137 20.39 4.65 19.84
C GLN A 137 21.19 3.90 18.75
N GLY A 138 20.86 4.10 17.46
CA GLY A 138 21.62 3.55 16.33
C GLY A 138 21.16 2.17 15.85
N MET A 139 19.90 1.78 16.08
CA MET A 139 19.37 0.56 15.51
C MET A 139 19.43 0.62 13.98
N ASN A 140 20.04 -0.39 13.37
CA ASN A 140 20.12 -0.49 11.92
C ASN A 140 18.80 -1.02 11.33
N LEU A 141 18.08 -0.17 10.60
CA LEU A 141 16.84 -0.49 9.92
C LEU A 141 17.04 -1.07 8.51
N GLN A 142 18.27 -1.17 8.03
CA GLN A 142 18.61 -1.50 6.65
C GLN A 142 17.93 -2.78 6.16
N GLN A 143 17.98 -3.85 6.94
CA GLN A 143 17.40 -5.15 6.51
C GLN A 143 15.87 -5.07 6.38
N LEU A 144 15.20 -4.34 7.26
CA LEU A 144 13.75 -4.15 7.22
C LEU A 144 13.34 -3.39 5.95
N TYR A 145 13.97 -2.26 5.70
CA TYR A 145 13.69 -1.42 4.53
C TYR A 145 14.10 -2.07 3.21
N SER A 146 15.20 -2.86 3.20
CA SER A 146 15.62 -3.62 2.02
C SER A 146 14.55 -4.63 1.59
N LYS A 147 13.96 -5.35 2.55
CA LYS A 147 12.91 -6.31 2.24
C LYS A 147 11.64 -5.63 1.72
N ALA A 148 11.25 -4.49 2.31
CA ALA A 148 10.13 -3.69 1.83
C ALA A 148 10.36 -3.19 0.40
N PHE A 149 11.54 -2.63 0.16
CA PHE A 149 11.94 -2.17 -1.17
C PHE A 149 11.88 -3.30 -2.20
N GLU A 150 12.47 -4.45 -1.90
CA GLU A 150 12.45 -5.61 -2.80
C GLU A 150 11.02 -6.06 -3.10
N ASN A 151 10.14 -6.14 -2.09
CA ASN A 151 8.76 -6.56 -2.28
C ASN A 151 7.99 -5.60 -3.19
N ILE A 152 8.15 -4.29 -3.02
CA ILE A 152 7.47 -3.26 -3.82
C ILE A 152 8.10 -3.17 -5.21
N ALA A 153 9.44 -3.04 -5.32
CA ALA A 153 10.14 -2.87 -6.59
C ALA A 153 10.00 -4.07 -7.53
N MET A 154 9.82 -5.26 -6.97
CA MET A 154 9.58 -6.49 -7.74
C MET A 154 8.08 -6.81 -7.91
N ALA A 155 7.19 -5.93 -7.44
CA ALA A 155 5.73 -6.15 -7.46
C ALA A 155 5.34 -7.53 -6.94
N LYS A 156 5.93 -7.95 -5.81
CA LYS A 156 5.69 -9.29 -5.26
C LYS A 156 4.25 -9.45 -4.80
N VAL A 157 3.64 -10.53 -5.25
CA VAL A 157 2.28 -10.93 -4.85
C VAL A 157 2.37 -12.19 -4.01
N ALA A 158 1.83 -12.12 -2.81
CA ALA A 158 1.63 -13.30 -1.97
C ALA A 158 0.59 -14.24 -2.61
N THR A 159 0.82 -15.53 -2.55
CA THR A 159 -0.06 -16.56 -3.09
C THR A 159 -0.98 -17.18 -2.03
N SER A 160 -0.84 -16.74 -0.79
CA SER A 160 -1.67 -17.13 0.36
C SER A 160 -1.66 -16.06 1.44
N ALA A 161 -2.61 -16.14 2.36
CA ALA A 161 -2.64 -15.27 3.54
C ALA A 161 -1.37 -15.41 4.40
N VAL A 162 -0.81 -16.61 4.51
CA VAL A 162 0.43 -16.87 5.27
C VAL A 162 1.61 -16.17 4.60
N GLU A 163 1.77 -16.31 3.30
CA GLU A 163 2.83 -15.61 2.57
C GLU A 163 2.66 -14.08 2.63
N ALA A 164 1.40 -13.58 2.62
CA ALA A 164 1.13 -12.16 2.82
C ALA A 164 1.59 -11.64 4.19
N MET A 165 1.56 -12.48 5.23
CA MET A 165 2.16 -12.16 6.53
C MET A 165 3.70 -12.15 6.47
N GLU A 166 4.31 -13.07 5.72
CA GLU A 166 5.77 -13.11 5.53
C GLU A 166 6.28 -11.90 4.74
N LEU A 167 5.51 -11.44 3.74
CA LEU A 167 5.83 -10.26 2.95
C LEU A 167 5.52 -8.94 3.68
N GLY A 168 4.78 -8.98 4.80
CA GLY A 168 4.45 -7.80 5.60
C GLY A 168 3.16 -7.07 5.16
N TYR A 169 2.40 -7.60 4.19
CA TYR A 169 1.10 -7.04 3.79
C TYR A 169 0.01 -7.30 4.84
N ILE A 170 0.14 -8.35 5.62
CA ILE A 170 -0.74 -8.71 6.73
C ILE A 170 0.11 -8.85 7.99
N ARG A 171 -0.39 -8.39 9.14
CA ARG A 171 0.32 -8.53 10.42
C ARG A 171 0.33 -10.00 10.85
N LYS A 172 1.43 -10.46 11.42
CA LYS A 172 1.58 -11.85 11.91
C LYS A 172 0.61 -12.22 13.04
N THR A 173 -0.03 -11.24 13.65
CA THR A 173 -1.03 -11.42 14.70
C THR A 173 -2.45 -11.62 14.17
N GLU A 174 -2.65 -11.50 12.86
CA GLU A 174 -3.96 -11.67 12.23
C GLU A 174 -4.32 -13.16 12.12
N GLN A 175 -5.61 -13.45 12.11
CA GLN A 175 -6.12 -14.80 11.92
C GLN A 175 -6.57 -15.00 10.47
N VAL A 176 -6.59 -16.25 10.02
CA VAL A 176 -6.96 -16.63 8.66
C VAL A 176 -8.27 -17.40 8.68
N SER A 177 -9.25 -16.99 7.87
CA SER A 177 -10.46 -17.77 7.63
C SER A 177 -10.17 -18.84 6.58
N LEU A 178 -10.33 -20.11 6.95
CA LEU A 178 -10.12 -21.22 6.01
C LEU A 178 -11.36 -21.45 5.13
N ASN A 179 -12.55 -21.12 5.63
CA ASN A 179 -13.78 -21.20 4.89
C ASN A 179 -14.21 -19.81 4.39
N ARG A 180 -14.22 -19.65 3.07
CA ARG A 180 -14.61 -18.39 2.40
C ARG A 180 -16.02 -17.95 2.78
N ASP A 181 -16.97 -18.88 2.91
CA ASP A 181 -18.36 -18.57 3.24
C ASP A 181 -18.53 -18.04 4.67
N GLN A 182 -17.59 -18.35 5.56
CA GLN A 182 -17.57 -17.89 6.94
C GLN A 182 -16.75 -16.60 7.14
N GLN A 183 -15.95 -16.18 6.17
CA GLN A 183 -14.99 -15.09 6.33
C GLN A 183 -15.62 -13.78 6.78
N LEU A 184 -16.73 -13.35 6.18
CA LEU A 184 -17.40 -12.09 6.58
C LEU A 184 -17.97 -12.18 7.99
N TRP A 185 -18.43 -13.36 8.40
CA TRP A 185 -18.87 -13.61 9.76
C TRP A 185 -17.68 -13.55 10.73
N ASP A 186 -16.55 -14.20 10.40
CA ASP A 186 -15.33 -14.14 11.19
C ASP A 186 -14.84 -12.70 11.35
N ALA A 187 -14.78 -11.94 10.26
CA ALA A 187 -14.42 -10.51 10.30
C ALA A 187 -15.36 -9.69 11.20
N LYS A 188 -16.67 -9.98 11.17
CA LYS A 188 -17.64 -9.38 12.08
C LYS A 188 -17.33 -9.71 13.55
N GLN A 189 -16.94 -10.98 13.86
CA GLN A 189 -16.56 -11.35 15.23
C GLN A 189 -15.31 -10.59 15.68
N VAL A 190 -14.34 -10.38 14.78
CA VAL A 190 -13.16 -9.55 15.06
C VAL A 190 -13.57 -8.11 15.39
N VAL A 191 -14.45 -7.50 14.59
CA VAL A 191 -15.00 -6.15 14.90
C VAL A 191 -15.63 -6.11 16.27
N LEU A 192 -16.53 -7.07 16.58
CA LEU A 192 -17.24 -7.13 17.88
C LEU A 192 -16.27 -7.33 19.05
N GLY A 193 -15.24 -8.15 18.87
CA GLY A 193 -14.18 -8.34 19.86
C GLY A 193 -13.39 -7.06 20.12
N LEU A 194 -12.94 -6.42 19.03
CA LEU A 194 -12.16 -5.18 19.10
C LEU A 194 -12.96 -4.03 19.72
N SER A 195 -14.24 -3.89 19.38
CA SER A 195 -15.06 -2.74 19.79
C SER A 195 -15.11 -2.51 21.29
N LYS A 196 -14.87 -3.56 22.09
CA LYS A 196 -14.88 -3.48 23.57
C LYS A 196 -13.69 -2.69 24.13
N PHE A 197 -12.56 -2.68 23.42
CA PHE A 197 -11.29 -2.11 23.92
C PHE A 197 -10.61 -1.23 22.87
N TYR A 198 -11.26 -0.99 21.73
CA TYR A 198 -10.65 -0.26 20.62
C TYR A 198 -10.28 1.16 21.01
N LYS A 199 -9.04 1.48 20.68
CA LYS A 199 -8.55 2.85 20.68
C LYS A 199 -8.01 3.12 19.29
N LYS A 200 -8.46 4.22 18.69
CA LYS A 200 -7.90 4.63 17.39
C LYS A 200 -6.37 4.78 17.50
N PRO A 201 -5.61 4.39 16.49
CA PRO A 201 -4.17 4.55 16.52
C PRO A 201 -3.78 6.02 16.66
N ARG A 202 -2.58 6.26 17.17
CA ARG A 202 -1.95 7.60 17.10
C ARG A 202 -1.26 7.73 15.76
N PRO A 203 -1.15 8.96 15.19
CA PRO A 203 -0.33 9.20 14.02
C PRO A 203 1.10 8.69 14.25
N ALA A 204 1.61 7.92 13.31
CA ALA A 204 2.94 7.36 13.41
C ALA A 204 4.00 8.42 13.06
N LEU A 205 5.10 8.40 13.81
CA LEU A 205 6.36 8.99 13.38
C LEU A 205 7.24 7.84 12.90
N ILE A 206 7.67 7.90 11.66
CA ILE A 206 8.36 6.82 10.95
C ILE A 206 9.84 7.17 10.89
N PRO A 207 10.72 6.38 11.54
CA PRO A 207 12.14 6.58 11.42
C PRO A 207 12.61 6.14 10.04
N VAL A 208 13.35 7.00 9.34
CA VAL A 208 13.83 6.74 7.98
C VAL A 208 15.34 6.71 7.89
N MET A 209 15.86 6.07 6.84
CA MET A 209 17.30 5.92 6.62
C MET A 209 17.89 6.98 5.68
N GLY A 210 17.08 7.88 5.14
CA GLY A 210 17.54 8.99 4.32
C GLY A 210 18.40 8.53 3.12
N GLU A 211 19.44 9.30 2.84
CA GLU A 211 20.35 9.07 1.71
C GLU A 211 21.07 7.71 1.75
N ASN A 212 21.37 7.19 2.94
CA ASN A 212 22.04 5.90 3.08
C ASN A 212 21.20 4.76 2.49
N PHE A 213 19.88 4.82 2.66
CA PHE A 213 18.99 3.84 2.04
C PHE A 213 18.98 3.95 0.52
N ARG A 214 18.96 5.17 -0.03
CA ARG A 214 18.97 5.36 -1.49
C ARG A 214 20.25 4.80 -2.11
N GLY A 215 21.40 5.03 -1.51
CA GLY A 215 22.67 4.46 -1.98
C GLY A 215 22.68 2.94 -2.00
N MET A 216 22.09 2.31 -0.98
CA MET A 216 21.94 0.86 -0.92
C MET A 216 20.94 0.34 -1.97
N ALA A 217 19.78 0.98 -2.12
CA ALA A 217 18.77 0.61 -3.10
C ALA A 217 19.34 0.71 -4.54
N GLU A 218 20.17 1.73 -4.81
CA GLU A 218 20.86 1.90 -6.09
C GLU A 218 21.82 0.73 -6.38
N ALA A 219 22.57 0.26 -5.37
CA ALA A 219 23.46 -0.90 -5.54
C ALA A 219 22.67 -2.19 -5.86
N VAL A 220 21.51 -2.40 -5.20
CA VAL A 220 20.62 -3.53 -5.50
C VAL A 220 20.05 -3.40 -6.90
N ALA A 221 19.55 -2.22 -7.27
CA ALA A 221 19.01 -1.93 -8.59
C ALA A 221 20.03 -2.18 -9.70
N TYR A 222 21.27 -1.71 -9.51
CA TYR A 222 22.39 -1.95 -10.43
C TYR A 222 22.65 -3.46 -10.63
N ASN A 223 22.69 -4.25 -9.55
CA ASN A 223 22.91 -5.69 -9.64
C ASN A 223 21.78 -6.39 -10.40
N LEU A 224 20.52 -5.99 -10.18
CA LEU A 224 19.37 -6.53 -10.91
C LEU A 224 19.46 -6.21 -12.42
N GLN A 225 19.90 -5.01 -12.76
CA GLN A 225 20.09 -4.60 -14.15
C GLN A 225 21.23 -5.40 -14.82
N GLN A 226 22.40 -5.50 -14.16
CA GLN A 226 23.53 -6.28 -14.70
C GLN A 226 23.19 -7.76 -14.87
N GLY A 227 22.39 -8.32 -13.96
CA GLY A 227 21.86 -9.68 -14.05
C GLY A 227 20.74 -9.86 -15.08
N LYS A 228 20.30 -8.78 -15.75
CA LYS A 228 19.17 -8.78 -16.71
C LYS A 228 17.83 -9.21 -16.09
N PHE A 229 17.66 -9.04 -14.79
CA PHE A 229 16.40 -9.28 -14.08
C PHE A 229 15.47 -8.07 -14.14
N ALA A 230 16.01 -6.86 -14.40
CA ALA A 230 15.28 -5.62 -14.52
C ALA A 230 15.73 -4.83 -15.76
N THR A 231 14.78 -4.13 -16.40
CA THR A 231 15.07 -3.18 -17.47
C THR A 231 15.58 -1.86 -16.88
N GLU A 232 16.12 -0.98 -17.74
CA GLU A 232 16.51 0.37 -17.32
C GLU A 232 15.33 1.15 -16.72
N TYR A 233 14.14 0.96 -17.28
CA TYR A 233 12.95 1.64 -16.77
C TYR A 233 12.44 1.04 -15.45
N ASP A 234 12.57 -0.27 -15.24
CA ASP A 234 12.29 -0.88 -13.92
C ASP A 234 13.17 -0.25 -12.84
N ILE A 235 14.46 0.02 -13.15
CA ILE A 235 15.37 0.71 -12.24
C ILE A 235 14.93 2.15 -11.98
N HIS A 236 14.48 2.87 -13.03
CA HIS A 236 13.96 4.23 -12.88
C HIS A 236 12.77 4.28 -11.91
N VAL A 237 11.80 3.37 -12.07
CA VAL A 237 10.65 3.27 -11.17
C VAL A 237 11.09 2.84 -9.75
N ALA A 238 12.02 1.89 -9.64
CA ALA A 238 12.55 1.45 -8.35
C ALA A 238 13.26 2.59 -7.58
N ARG A 239 13.94 3.51 -8.27
CA ARG A 239 14.51 4.71 -7.64
C ARG A 239 13.46 5.61 -7.02
N LYS A 240 12.28 5.75 -7.64
CA LYS A 240 11.16 6.48 -7.05
C LYS A 240 10.64 5.79 -5.77
N VAL A 241 10.54 4.45 -5.79
CA VAL A 241 10.21 3.68 -4.57
C VAL A 241 11.26 3.91 -3.48
N ALA A 242 12.55 3.85 -3.83
CA ALA A 242 13.64 4.07 -2.89
C ALA A 242 13.60 5.49 -2.27
N HIS A 243 13.28 6.51 -3.09
CA HIS A 243 13.13 7.88 -2.61
C HIS A 243 12.01 8.01 -1.58
N VAL A 244 10.84 7.40 -1.83
CA VAL A 244 9.72 7.39 -0.87
C VAL A 244 10.11 6.66 0.41
N LEU A 245 10.66 5.44 0.30
CA LEU A 245 11.04 4.63 1.47
C LEU A 245 12.21 5.24 2.27
N SER A 246 13.03 6.10 1.65
CA SER A 246 14.08 6.85 2.36
C SER A 246 13.53 8.03 3.17
N GLY A 247 12.25 8.41 2.99
CA GLY A 247 11.67 9.61 3.58
C GLY A 247 11.98 10.89 2.80
N GLY A 248 12.36 10.76 1.51
CA GLY A 248 12.77 11.89 0.68
C GLY A 248 14.21 12.32 0.96
N ASP A 249 14.48 13.63 0.78
CA ASP A 249 15.79 14.22 0.95
C ASP A 249 16.02 14.63 2.41
N CYS A 250 16.26 13.65 3.27
CA CYS A 250 16.51 13.88 4.70
C CYS A 250 17.68 13.01 5.21
N PRO A 251 18.31 13.40 6.35
CA PRO A 251 19.33 12.59 7.00
C PRO A 251 18.78 11.25 7.55
N GLU A 252 19.66 10.27 7.71
CA GLU A 252 19.35 9.03 8.43
C GLU A 252 18.91 9.35 9.87
N GLY A 253 17.90 8.59 10.35
CA GLY A 253 17.33 8.73 11.68
C GLY A 253 16.29 9.86 11.80
N THR A 254 15.99 10.58 10.72
CA THR A 254 14.88 11.54 10.71
C THR A 254 13.56 10.81 11.01
N LEU A 255 12.72 11.40 11.85
CA LEU A 255 11.36 10.96 12.09
C LEU A 255 10.44 11.74 11.15
N VAL A 256 9.81 11.05 10.22
CA VAL A 256 8.85 11.63 9.26
C VAL A 256 7.42 11.24 9.62
N THR A 257 6.47 12.10 9.30
CA THR A 257 5.05 11.84 9.50
C THR A 257 4.48 10.97 8.36
N GLU A 258 3.35 10.33 8.61
CA GLU A 258 2.63 9.61 7.56
C GLU A 258 2.24 10.53 6.39
N GLN A 259 1.89 11.79 6.69
CA GLN A 259 1.51 12.76 5.66
C GLN A 259 2.67 13.12 4.73
N GLU A 260 3.87 13.28 5.27
CA GLU A 260 5.07 13.54 4.45
C GLU A 260 5.35 12.37 3.49
N ILE A 261 5.19 11.12 3.93
CA ILE A 261 5.33 9.97 3.02
C ILE A 261 4.21 9.90 1.98
N LEU A 262 2.98 10.22 2.34
CA LEU A 262 1.86 10.28 1.38
C LEU A 262 2.09 11.33 0.29
N GLU A 263 2.66 12.49 0.63
CA GLU A 263 3.04 13.50 -0.36
C GLU A 263 4.16 13.00 -1.29
N LEU A 264 5.18 12.33 -0.75
CA LEU A 264 6.23 11.72 -1.57
C LEU A 264 5.69 10.63 -2.51
N GLU A 265 4.75 9.78 -2.05
CA GLU A 265 4.08 8.79 -2.90
C GLU A 265 3.33 9.47 -4.05
N LYS A 266 2.55 10.52 -3.74
CA LYS A 266 1.77 11.28 -4.71
C LYS A 266 2.67 11.94 -5.75
N GLU A 267 3.72 12.64 -5.31
CA GLU A 267 4.68 13.30 -6.20
C GLU A 267 5.36 12.29 -7.15
N ALA A 268 5.86 11.18 -6.60
CA ALA A 268 6.51 10.15 -7.39
C ALA A 268 5.56 9.49 -8.40
N PHE A 269 4.31 9.23 -8.00
CA PHE A 269 3.28 8.69 -8.90
C PHE A 269 2.97 9.65 -10.04
N LEU A 270 2.72 10.92 -9.75
CA LEU A 270 2.43 11.95 -10.77
C LEU A 270 3.61 12.13 -11.73
N SER A 271 4.84 12.16 -11.21
CA SER A 271 6.06 12.21 -12.01
C SER A 271 6.14 11.05 -13.01
N LEU A 272 5.89 9.81 -12.55
CA LEU A 272 5.90 8.61 -13.40
C LEU A 272 4.74 8.60 -14.42
N CYS A 273 3.57 9.11 -14.07
CA CYS A 273 2.47 9.27 -15.02
C CYS A 273 2.82 10.19 -16.20
N GLY A 274 3.73 11.14 -16.01
CA GLY A 274 4.28 11.98 -17.07
C GLY A 274 5.23 11.27 -18.05
N GLU A 275 5.74 10.09 -17.69
CA GLU A 275 6.69 9.34 -18.47
C GLU A 275 6.02 8.47 -19.54
N GLN A 276 6.47 8.58 -20.79
CA GLN A 276 5.90 7.80 -21.90
C GLN A 276 5.94 6.29 -21.64
N LYS A 277 7.03 5.78 -21.07
CA LYS A 277 7.18 4.35 -20.76
C LYS A 277 6.16 3.83 -19.73
N SER A 278 5.78 4.64 -18.73
CA SER A 278 4.68 4.31 -17.81
C SER A 278 3.34 4.26 -18.55
N GLN A 279 3.08 5.25 -19.41
CA GLN A 279 1.85 5.29 -20.21
C GLN A 279 1.74 4.06 -21.13
N ASP A 280 2.84 3.66 -21.76
CA ASP A 280 2.92 2.45 -22.59
C ASP A 280 2.63 1.18 -21.77
N ARG A 281 3.16 1.09 -20.54
CA ARG A 281 2.89 -0.02 -19.62
C ARG A 281 1.43 -0.09 -19.21
N ILE A 282 0.82 1.04 -18.85
CA ILE A 282 -0.61 1.13 -18.51
C ILE A 282 -1.46 0.71 -19.71
N MET A 283 -1.17 1.24 -20.90
CA MET A 283 -1.89 0.89 -22.13
C MET A 283 -1.75 -0.60 -22.46
N HIS A 284 -0.55 -1.16 -22.35
CA HIS A 284 -0.33 -2.58 -22.60
C HIS A 284 -1.09 -3.47 -21.62
N MET A 285 -1.09 -3.12 -20.34
CA MET A 285 -1.85 -3.85 -19.32
C MET A 285 -3.35 -3.84 -19.63
N LEU A 286 -3.92 -2.69 -20.01
CA LEU A 286 -5.32 -2.58 -20.38
C LEU A 286 -5.69 -3.42 -21.60
N ASN A 287 -4.79 -3.50 -22.58
CA ASN A 287 -5.04 -4.23 -23.83
C ASN A 287 -4.82 -5.75 -23.70
N THR A 288 -3.90 -6.19 -22.86
CA THR A 288 -3.42 -7.58 -22.86
C THR A 288 -3.62 -8.31 -21.52
N GLY A 289 -3.88 -7.57 -20.44
CA GLY A 289 -3.89 -8.10 -19.08
C GLY A 289 -2.51 -8.54 -18.57
N LYS A 290 -1.42 -8.15 -19.24
CA LYS A 290 -0.04 -8.55 -18.91
C LYS A 290 0.87 -7.34 -18.75
N PRO A 291 1.86 -7.40 -17.83
CA PRO A 291 2.84 -6.32 -17.69
C PRO A 291 3.74 -6.22 -18.94
N LEU A 292 4.07 -4.99 -19.35
CA LEU A 292 5.07 -4.69 -20.36
C LEU A 292 6.42 -4.43 -19.68
N ARG A 293 7.49 -4.96 -20.26
CA ARG A 293 8.86 -4.62 -19.87
C ARG A 293 9.53 -3.88 -21.02
N ASN A 294 9.72 -2.55 -20.88
CA ASN A 294 10.25 -1.64 -21.90
C ASN A 294 11.49 -0.88 -21.44
#